data_7cc458d46bbd00bb60e2904dc48423df
#
_entry.id   7cc458d46bbd00bb60e2904dc48423df
#
_cell.length_a   1.000
_cell.length_b   1.000
_cell.length_c   1.000
_cell.angle_alpha   90.00
_cell.angle_beta   90.00
_cell.angle_gamma   90.00
#
_symmetry.space_group_name_H-M   'P 1'
#
loop_
_entity.id
_entity.type
_entity.pdbx_description
1 polymer ?
#
loop_
_entity_poly.entity_id
_entity_poly.type
_entity_poly.pdbx_seq_one_letter_code
_entity_poly.pdbx_strand_id
1 'polypeptide(L)'
;MFFVHTFSLIEKYRSVDEIRALWTAYNCHNLESKTGFQINEYVNQGVRLCIRYLCPERKHYEKYEVEVEIIVTPYKLINNDKALGYLKEIREYKKALYRFYEIINKIQAETGVDLKNAKIIRIDVTRDVITPSSEYTKEIIRTIKIQRLPYGYHAMDGEIATRNQWNPENAFCYWNKNQNVSVKVYDKVQNLQDYKNEEWKELKGKGILRFEVTLEKKSLKKIGDDNTELVQLIEMVLECAEQIYDEHVVLPLDTGVMLSEDVLCKYLDRKISQRRKKEKMWECILRCQKEKKNAGILDDSFMGTEKRTEKVWEYFQKLEVSPIPLKAEFAYIPSVSQLLYGENEESKKIQKFAVKHTRRKEYWENEQL
;
A
#
# COMPACT_ATOMS: atom_id res chain seq x y z
N MET A 1 1.92 -7.34 12.45
CA MET A 1 1.15 -8.53 11.96
C MET A 1 0.65 -8.22 10.56
N PHE A 2 0.72 -9.20 9.65
CA PHE A 2 0.16 -9.11 8.30
C PHE A 2 -1.27 -9.63 8.29
N PHE A 3 -2.09 -9.08 7.38
CA PHE A 3 -3.48 -9.49 7.22
C PHE A 3 -3.96 -9.28 5.78
N VAL A 4 -4.95 -10.06 5.35
CA VAL A 4 -5.64 -9.82 4.09
C VAL A 4 -6.71 -8.76 4.30
N HIS A 5 -6.51 -7.60 3.67
CA HIS A 5 -7.43 -6.47 3.78
C HIS A 5 -8.61 -6.62 2.83
N THR A 6 -8.32 -6.99 1.59
CA THR A 6 -9.30 -7.14 0.52
C THR A 6 -8.91 -8.30 -0.37
N PHE A 7 -9.88 -8.97 -0.96
CA PHE A 7 -9.67 -9.85 -2.09
C PHE A 7 -10.77 -9.62 -3.14
N SER A 8 -10.49 -9.97 -4.39
CA SER A 8 -11.46 -9.87 -5.48
C SER A 8 -11.60 -11.19 -6.22
N LEU A 9 -12.85 -11.52 -6.54
CA LEU A 9 -13.21 -12.63 -7.41
C LEU A 9 -13.86 -12.08 -8.67
N ILE A 10 -13.83 -12.86 -9.75
CA ILE A 10 -14.45 -12.50 -11.01
C ILE A 10 -15.29 -13.64 -11.57
N GLU A 11 -16.48 -13.31 -12.07
CA GLU A 11 -17.30 -14.19 -12.88
C GLU A 11 -17.56 -13.53 -14.23
N LYS A 12 -17.60 -14.34 -15.29
CA LYS A 12 -17.78 -13.87 -16.66
C LYS A 12 -19.06 -14.40 -17.24
N TYR A 13 -19.80 -13.51 -17.88
CA TYR A 13 -21.05 -13.81 -18.56
C TYR A 13 -20.95 -13.44 -20.04
N ARG A 14 -21.64 -14.20 -20.88
CA ARG A 14 -21.61 -14.02 -22.34
C ARG A 14 -22.43 -12.81 -22.81
N SER A 15 -23.41 -12.40 -22.00
CA SER A 15 -24.27 -11.26 -22.32
C SER A 15 -24.74 -10.52 -21.08
N VAL A 16 -25.18 -9.28 -21.28
CA VAL A 16 -25.84 -8.47 -20.25
C VAL A 16 -27.15 -9.12 -19.77
N ASP A 17 -27.82 -9.88 -20.64
CA ASP A 17 -29.11 -10.52 -20.32
C ASP A 17 -28.95 -11.53 -19.17
N GLU A 18 -27.84 -12.25 -19.10
CA GLU A 18 -27.57 -13.21 -18.03
C GLU A 18 -27.47 -12.57 -16.64
N ILE A 19 -27.13 -11.25 -16.57
CA ILE A 19 -27.01 -10.50 -15.32
C ILE A 19 -28.08 -9.42 -15.15
N ARG A 20 -29.04 -9.31 -16.08
CA ARG A 20 -30.07 -8.25 -16.07
C ARG A 20 -30.86 -8.22 -14.77
N ALA A 21 -31.06 -9.35 -14.13
CA ALA A 21 -31.77 -9.46 -12.87
C ALA A 21 -31.00 -8.78 -11.68
N LEU A 22 -29.65 -8.80 -11.68
CA LEU A 22 -28.85 -8.02 -10.72
C LEU A 22 -29.19 -6.54 -10.80
N TRP A 23 -29.37 -6.07 -11.98
CA TRP A 23 -29.65 -4.69 -12.29
C TRP A 23 -31.03 -4.24 -11.82
N THR A 24 -32.02 -5.07 -12.11
CA THR A 24 -33.41 -4.79 -11.72
C THR A 24 -33.59 -4.87 -10.20
N ALA A 25 -32.97 -5.88 -9.55
CA ALA A 25 -33.09 -6.10 -8.12
C ALA A 25 -32.49 -4.96 -7.28
N TYR A 26 -31.37 -4.38 -7.74
CA TYR A 26 -30.62 -3.37 -6.97
C TYR A 26 -30.78 -1.94 -7.49
N ASN A 27 -31.84 -1.66 -8.26
CA ASN A 27 -32.21 -0.32 -8.78
C ASN A 27 -31.01 0.46 -9.35
N CYS A 28 -30.17 -0.19 -10.13
CA CYS A 28 -29.02 0.45 -10.76
C CYS A 28 -29.48 1.32 -11.93
N HIS A 29 -29.94 2.53 -11.65
CA HIS A 29 -30.51 3.45 -12.64
C HIS A 29 -29.52 4.02 -13.65
N ASN A 30 -28.21 3.87 -13.44
CA ASN A 30 -27.17 4.45 -14.32
C ASN A 30 -26.64 3.44 -15.35
N LEU A 31 -27.52 2.94 -16.19
CA LEU A 31 -27.18 2.15 -17.38
C LEU A 31 -26.41 2.89 -18.46
N GLU A 32 -26.41 4.19 -18.41
CA GLU A 32 -25.76 5.05 -19.39
C GLU A 32 -24.23 5.14 -19.21
N SER A 33 -23.67 4.53 -18.17
CA SER A 33 -22.23 4.37 -18.08
C SER A 33 -21.74 3.43 -19.18
N LYS A 34 -20.97 3.96 -20.12
CA LYS A 34 -20.39 3.18 -21.24
C LYS A 34 -19.46 2.04 -20.77
N THR A 35 -19.07 2.00 -19.50
CA THR A 35 -18.03 1.10 -18.97
C THR A 35 -18.54 0.07 -17.97
N GLY A 36 -19.72 0.27 -17.39
CA GLY A 36 -20.29 -0.61 -16.37
C GLY A 36 -20.93 0.13 -15.19
N PHE A 37 -21.27 -0.57 -14.13
CA PHE A 37 -21.92 -0.02 -12.93
C PHE A 37 -21.48 -0.74 -11.65
N GLN A 38 -21.83 -0.19 -10.47
CA GLN A 38 -21.52 -0.77 -9.17
C GLN A 38 -22.80 -1.00 -8.37
N ILE A 39 -22.84 -2.13 -7.64
CA ILE A 39 -23.87 -2.45 -6.65
C ILE A 39 -23.22 -2.30 -5.27
N ASN A 40 -23.74 -1.36 -4.48
CA ASN A 40 -23.19 -1.00 -3.17
C ASN A 40 -24.08 -1.48 -2.01
N GLU A 41 -25.14 -2.24 -2.25
CA GLU A 41 -26.11 -2.72 -1.25
C GLU A 41 -25.44 -3.39 -0.04
N TYR A 42 -24.38 -4.16 -0.30
CA TYR A 42 -23.67 -4.92 0.73
C TYR A 42 -22.30 -4.32 1.12
N VAL A 43 -22.01 -3.08 0.73
CA VAL A 43 -20.70 -2.44 1.01
C VAL A 43 -20.43 -2.31 2.51
N ASN A 44 -21.45 -1.99 3.29
CA ASN A 44 -21.32 -1.92 4.74
C ASN A 44 -21.09 -3.29 5.39
N GLN A 45 -21.48 -4.35 4.71
CA GLN A 45 -21.22 -5.74 5.08
C GLN A 45 -19.93 -6.29 4.44
N GLY A 46 -19.15 -5.47 3.76
CA GLY A 46 -17.84 -5.84 3.20
C GLY A 46 -17.88 -6.46 1.81
N VAL A 47 -19.00 -6.41 1.08
CA VAL A 47 -19.09 -6.91 -0.29
C VAL A 47 -19.53 -5.81 -1.26
N ARG A 48 -18.80 -5.65 -2.36
CA ARG A 48 -19.15 -4.75 -3.47
C ARG A 48 -19.09 -5.53 -4.78
N LEU A 49 -20.08 -5.33 -5.63
CA LEU A 49 -20.08 -5.86 -6.99
C LEU A 49 -19.77 -4.75 -7.97
N CYS A 50 -18.79 -4.98 -8.85
CA CYS A 50 -18.44 -4.08 -9.94
C CYS A 50 -18.67 -4.80 -11.26
N ILE A 51 -19.64 -4.33 -12.05
CA ILE A 51 -19.98 -4.90 -13.33
C ILE A 51 -19.28 -4.09 -14.41
N ARG A 52 -18.54 -4.77 -15.31
CA ARG A 52 -17.79 -4.14 -16.41
C ARG A 52 -18.21 -4.75 -17.74
N TYR A 53 -18.42 -3.89 -18.75
CA TYR A 53 -18.64 -4.30 -20.12
C TYR A 53 -17.30 -4.46 -20.84
N LEU A 54 -17.04 -5.62 -21.46
CA LEU A 54 -15.75 -5.91 -22.08
C LEU A 54 -15.58 -5.36 -23.50
N CYS A 55 -16.66 -4.86 -24.14
CA CYS A 55 -16.60 -4.26 -25.47
C CYS A 55 -17.46 -2.98 -25.56
N PRO A 56 -17.08 -1.88 -24.94
CA PRO A 56 -17.91 -0.67 -24.84
C PRO A 56 -18.15 0.07 -26.18
N GLU A 57 -17.43 -0.25 -27.25
CA GLU A 57 -17.53 0.45 -28.54
C GLU A 57 -18.65 -0.07 -29.44
N ARG A 58 -19.30 -1.18 -29.13
CA ARG A 58 -20.37 -1.76 -29.94
C ARG A 58 -21.74 -1.19 -29.55
N LYS A 59 -22.55 -0.81 -30.56
CA LYS A 59 -23.87 -0.21 -30.38
C LYS A 59 -24.95 -1.11 -29.75
N HIS A 60 -24.71 -2.42 -29.57
CA HIS A 60 -25.70 -3.39 -29.06
C HIS A 60 -25.25 -3.97 -27.72
N TYR A 61 -25.68 -3.36 -26.61
CA TYR A 61 -25.38 -3.77 -25.24
C TYR A 61 -25.73 -5.23 -24.92
N GLU A 62 -26.75 -5.78 -25.56
CA GLU A 62 -27.23 -7.14 -25.33
C GLU A 62 -26.22 -8.25 -25.70
N LYS A 63 -25.21 -7.92 -26.50
CA LYS A 63 -24.18 -8.87 -26.98
C LYS A 63 -22.81 -8.66 -26.30
N TYR A 64 -22.73 -7.84 -25.28
CA TYR A 64 -21.44 -7.63 -24.60
C TYR A 64 -21.16 -8.77 -23.63
N GLU A 65 -19.93 -9.28 -23.68
CA GLU A 65 -19.39 -10.02 -22.56
C GLU A 65 -19.29 -9.11 -21.34
N VAL A 66 -19.65 -9.65 -20.20
CA VAL A 66 -19.71 -8.89 -18.94
C VAL A 66 -18.88 -9.59 -17.90
N GLU A 67 -18.09 -8.80 -17.17
CA GLU A 67 -17.41 -9.26 -15.96
C GLU A 67 -18.10 -8.70 -14.72
N VAL A 68 -18.37 -9.57 -13.76
CA VAL A 68 -18.79 -9.20 -12.41
C VAL A 68 -17.62 -9.43 -11.49
N GLU A 69 -16.97 -8.35 -11.05
CA GLU A 69 -15.95 -8.39 -10.01
C GLU A 69 -16.61 -8.26 -8.65
N ILE A 70 -16.33 -9.20 -7.76
CA ILE A 70 -16.78 -9.21 -6.37
C ILE A 70 -15.61 -8.80 -5.49
N ILE A 71 -15.68 -7.60 -4.92
CA ILE A 71 -14.65 -7.08 -4.02
C ILE A 71 -15.09 -7.33 -2.59
N VAL A 72 -14.25 -8.02 -1.82
CA VAL A 72 -14.56 -8.47 -0.46
C VAL A 72 -13.57 -7.90 0.54
N THR A 73 -14.07 -7.29 1.60
CA THR A 73 -13.30 -6.82 2.75
C THR A 73 -13.59 -7.74 3.95
N PRO A 74 -12.75 -8.74 4.25
CA PRO A 74 -13.05 -9.79 5.23
C PRO A 74 -13.37 -9.26 6.63
N TYR A 75 -12.69 -8.22 7.08
CA TYR A 75 -12.93 -7.62 8.38
C TYR A 75 -14.36 -7.08 8.53
N LYS A 76 -14.89 -6.42 7.49
CA LYS A 76 -16.26 -5.87 7.48
C LYS A 76 -17.35 -6.94 7.50
N LEU A 77 -17.09 -8.12 6.93
CA LEU A 77 -18.03 -9.24 6.96
C LEU A 77 -18.37 -9.69 8.38
N ILE A 78 -17.43 -9.52 9.34
CA ILE A 78 -17.64 -9.89 10.74
C ILE A 78 -18.04 -8.69 11.60
N ASN A 79 -17.45 -7.52 11.31
CA ASN A 79 -17.53 -6.35 12.19
C ASN A 79 -18.41 -5.24 11.59
N ASN A 80 -19.12 -5.51 10.51
CA ASN A 80 -19.94 -4.55 9.77
C ASN A 80 -19.13 -3.29 9.42
N ASP A 81 -19.71 -2.16 9.24
CA ASP A 81 -19.18 -0.90 8.72
C ASP A 81 -17.84 -0.38 9.29
N LYS A 82 -17.18 -1.13 10.17
CA LYS A 82 -15.88 -0.73 10.72
C LYS A 82 -14.78 -0.75 9.65
N ALA A 83 -14.04 0.35 9.57
CA ALA A 83 -12.91 0.52 8.63
C ALA A 83 -11.54 0.33 9.28
N LEU A 84 -11.45 0.46 10.60
CA LEU A 84 -10.25 0.18 11.39
C LEU A 84 -10.32 -1.22 11.99
N GLY A 85 -9.29 -1.99 11.72
CA GLY A 85 -9.12 -3.34 12.25
C GLY A 85 -8.75 -4.36 11.18
N TYR A 86 -8.47 -5.57 11.65
CA TYR A 86 -8.06 -6.69 10.79
C TYR A 86 -8.38 -8.02 11.47
N LEU A 87 -8.47 -9.08 10.67
CA LEU A 87 -8.58 -10.44 11.15
C LEU A 87 -7.19 -10.97 11.50
N LYS A 88 -7.07 -11.63 12.64
CA LYS A 88 -5.79 -12.10 13.19
C LYS A 88 -5.52 -13.56 12.89
N GLU A 89 -6.56 -14.38 12.85
CA GLU A 89 -6.47 -15.81 12.80
C GLU A 89 -7.24 -16.38 11.62
N ILE A 90 -6.76 -17.49 11.07
CA ILE A 90 -7.41 -18.15 9.92
C ILE A 90 -8.86 -18.56 10.22
N ARG A 91 -9.20 -18.87 11.48
CA ARG A 91 -10.59 -19.17 11.87
C ARG A 91 -11.53 -17.96 11.67
N GLU A 92 -11.02 -16.75 11.81
CA GLU A 92 -11.80 -15.53 11.55
C GLU A 92 -12.06 -15.36 10.06
N TYR A 93 -11.07 -15.68 9.21
CA TYR A 93 -11.27 -15.71 7.76
C TYR A 93 -12.30 -16.76 7.35
N LYS A 94 -12.29 -17.94 7.97
CA LYS A 94 -13.33 -18.97 7.74
C LYS A 94 -14.73 -18.45 8.07
N LYS A 95 -14.89 -17.73 9.18
CA LYS A 95 -16.17 -17.09 9.54
C LYS A 95 -16.55 -15.98 8.54
N ALA A 96 -15.59 -15.16 8.13
CA ALA A 96 -15.82 -14.12 7.14
C ALA A 96 -16.27 -14.73 5.80
N LEU A 97 -15.61 -15.78 5.34
CA LEU A 97 -16.01 -16.48 4.10
C LEU A 97 -17.38 -17.15 4.21
N TYR A 98 -17.74 -17.70 5.37
CA TYR A 98 -19.10 -18.18 5.59
C TYR A 98 -20.13 -17.07 5.37
N ARG A 99 -19.91 -15.88 6.00
CA ARG A 99 -20.77 -14.70 5.79
C ARG A 99 -20.78 -14.22 4.34
N PHE A 100 -19.65 -14.25 3.68
CA PHE A 100 -19.56 -13.93 2.26
C PHE A 100 -20.47 -14.85 1.43
N TYR A 101 -20.41 -16.16 1.62
CA TYR A 101 -21.26 -17.10 0.90
C TYR A 101 -22.74 -16.98 1.26
N GLU A 102 -23.10 -16.59 2.48
CA GLU A 102 -24.49 -16.24 2.82
C GLU A 102 -25.00 -15.08 1.95
N ILE A 103 -24.18 -14.01 1.78
CA ILE A 103 -24.52 -12.87 0.91
C ILE A 103 -24.65 -13.31 -0.56
N ILE A 104 -23.70 -14.10 -1.07
CA ILE A 104 -23.76 -14.62 -2.45
C ILE A 104 -25.00 -15.48 -2.67
N ASN A 105 -25.34 -16.36 -1.74
CA ASN A 105 -26.55 -17.17 -1.79
C ASN A 105 -27.82 -16.31 -1.81
N LYS A 106 -27.86 -15.24 -1.03
CA LYS A 106 -28.97 -14.29 -1.01
C LYS A 106 -29.11 -13.59 -2.37
N ILE A 107 -28.01 -13.07 -2.91
CA ILE A 107 -27.99 -12.45 -4.25
C ILE A 107 -28.51 -13.44 -5.31
N GLN A 108 -28.04 -14.68 -5.28
CA GLN A 108 -28.49 -15.72 -6.21
C GLN A 108 -29.99 -16.03 -6.06
N ALA A 109 -30.49 -16.11 -4.81
CA ALA A 109 -31.91 -16.34 -4.54
C ALA A 109 -32.80 -15.20 -5.05
N GLU A 110 -32.36 -13.96 -4.92
CA GLU A 110 -33.09 -12.77 -5.34
C GLU A 110 -33.05 -12.52 -6.84
N THR A 111 -31.96 -12.91 -7.52
CA THR A 111 -31.69 -12.51 -8.91
C THR A 111 -31.58 -13.69 -9.88
N GLY A 112 -31.38 -14.91 -9.37
CA GLY A 112 -31.05 -16.07 -10.17
C GLY A 112 -29.63 -16.09 -10.76
N VAL A 113 -28.81 -15.04 -10.52
CA VAL A 113 -27.46 -14.95 -11.06
C VAL A 113 -26.49 -15.74 -10.17
N ASP A 114 -25.79 -16.71 -10.77
CA ASP A 114 -24.83 -17.55 -10.06
C ASP A 114 -23.46 -16.87 -9.99
N LEU A 115 -23.04 -16.51 -8.77
CA LEU A 115 -21.73 -15.92 -8.46
C LEU A 115 -20.81 -16.88 -7.68
N LYS A 116 -21.25 -18.14 -7.44
CA LYS A 116 -20.51 -19.10 -6.59
C LYS A 116 -19.23 -19.60 -7.24
N ASN A 117 -19.20 -19.62 -8.55
CA ASN A 117 -18.07 -20.11 -9.34
C ASN A 117 -17.03 -19.01 -9.65
N ALA A 118 -17.24 -17.80 -9.11
CA ALA A 118 -16.33 -16.68 -9.31
C ALA A 118 -14.91 -17.03 -8.86
N LYS A 119 -13.94 -16.77 -9.74
CA LYS A 119 -12.52 -17.12 -9.54
C LYS A 119 -11.77 -15.97 -8.94
N ILE A 120 -10.88 -16.28 -8.01
CA ILE A 120 -10.01 -15.27 -7.40
C ILE A 120 -9.07 -14.67 -8.45
N ILE A 121 -8.96 -13.34 -8.42
CA ILE A 121 -8.07 -12.59 -9.30
C ILE A 121 -7.08 -11.72 -8.54
N ARG A 122 -7.36 -11.41 -7.27
CA ARG A 122 -6.57 -10.46 -6.49
C ARG A 122 -6.67 -10.73 -4.99
N ILE A 123 -5.54 -10.56 -4.28
CA ILE A 123 -5.48 -10.47 -2.82
C ILE A 123 -4.62 -9.28 -2.43
N ASP A 124 -5.09 -8.45 -1.51
CA ASP A 124 -4.33 -7.35 -0.91
C ASP A 124 -3.83 -7.78 0.47
N VAL A 125 -2.51 -7.95 0.59
CA VAL A 125 -1.82 -8.22 1.86
C VAL A 125 -1.42 -6.88 2.47
N THR A 126 -1.77 -6.67 3.72
CA THR A 126 -1.63 -5.36 4.36
C THR A 126 -0.89 -5.46 5.68
N ARG A 127 -0.14 -4.41 5.99
CA ARG A 127 0.46 -4.15 7.30
C ARG A 127 0.26 -2.70 7.69
N ASP A 128 -0.25 -2.50 8.89
CA ASP A 128 -0.37 -1.20 9.52
C ASP A 128 0.77 -0.98 10.51
N VAL A 129 1.38 0.20 10.45
CA VAL A 129 2.38 0.70 11.38
C VAL A 129 1.80 1.92 12.08
N ILE A 130 1.64 1.85 13.39
CA ILE A 130 1.19 2.98 14.20
C ILE A 130 2.35 3.96 14.32
N THR A 131 2.09 5.22 14.03
CA THR A 131 3.07 6.31 14.09
C THR A 131 2.66 7.33 15.16
N PRO A 132 3.59 8.12 15.69
CA PRO A 132 3.30 9.11 16.73
C PRO A 132 2.26 10.15 16.30
N SER A 133 2.25 10.54 15.01
CA SER A 133 1.30 11.51 14.47
C SER A 133 1.10 11.32 12.96
N SER A 134 0.08 11.98 12.39
CA SER A 134 -0.14 12.03 10.94
C SER A 134 1.00 12.78 10.22
N GLU A 135 1.58 13.82 10.82
CA GLU A 135 2.73 14.54 10.27
C GLU A 135 3.95 13.64 10.15
N TYR A 136 4.17 12.76 11.13
CA TYR A 136 5.22 11.75 11.09
C TYR A 136 4.98 10.77 9.93
N THR A 137 3.74 10.30 9.75
CA THR A 137 3.35 9.44 8.61
C THR A 137 3.61 10.14 7.27
N LYS A 138 3.21 11.40 7.14
CA LYS A 138 3.41 12.20 5.92
C LYS A 138 4.91 12.39 5.60
N GLU A 139 5.75 12.56 6.64
CA GLU A 139 7.19 12.70 6.43
C GLU A 139 7.81 11.39 5.92
N ILE A 140 7.37 10.23 6.43
CA ILE A 140 7.81 8.93 5.89
C ILE A 140 7.42 8.80 4.42
N ILE A 141 6.15 9.04 4.09
CA ILE A 141 5.64 8.92 2.71
C ILE A 141 6.42 9.88 1.79
N ARG A 142 6.65 11.11 2.21
CA ARG A 142 7.42 12.09 1.44
C ARG A 142 8.86 11.64 1.19
N THR A 143 9.47 11.01 2.17
CA THR A 143 10.84 10.49 2.03
C THR A 143 10.88 9.28 1.09
N ILE A 144 9.91 8.37 1.22
CA ILE A 144 9.78 7.20 0.33
C ILE A 144 9.57 7.63 -1.15
N LYS A 145 8.79 8.68 -1.42
CA LYS A 145 8.54 9.18 -2.78
C LYS A 145 9.77 9.65 -3.53
N ILE A 146 10.77 10.13 -2.81
CA ILE A 146 12.01 10.66 -3.41
C ILE A 146 12.96 9.51 -3.76
N GLN A 147 12.74 8.33 -3.22
CA GLN A 147 13.62 7.19 -3.45
C GLN A 147 13.53 6.72 -4.90
N ARG A 148 14.68 6.31 -5.44
CA ARG A 148 14.72 5.64 -6.74
C ARG A 148 14.23 4.21 -6.57
N LEU A 149 13.18 3.86 -7.28
CA LEU A 149 12.75 2.47 -7.36
C LEU A 149 13.80 1.63 -8.12
N PRO A 150 14.06 0.38 -7.68
CA PRO A 150 14.96 -0.51 -8.40
C PRO A 150 14.43 -0.84 -9.80
N TYR A 151 15.33 -1.30 -10.67
CA TYR A 151 14.94 -1.76 -12.00
C TYR A 151 13.81 -2.80 -11.91
N GLY A 152 12.81 -2.60 -12.75
CA GLY A 152 11.65 -3.49 -12.79
C GLY A 152 10.45 -3.01 -11.94
N TYR A 153 10.56 -1.87 -11.28
CA TYR A 153 9.44 -1.19 -10.63
C TYR A 153 9.19 0.18 -11.24
N HIS A 154 7.92 0.57 -11.33
CA HIS A 154 7.48 1.84 -11.89
C HIS A 154 6.54 2.55 -10.92
N ALA A 155 6.84 3.79 -10.60
CA ALA A 155 5.93 4.62 -9.83
C ALA A 155 4.67 4.93 -10.63
N MET A 156 3.54 5.01 -9.95
CA MET A 156 2.29 5.48 -10.53
C MET A 156 2.38 7.01 -10.69
N ASP A 157 2.12 7.52 -11.88
CA ASP A 157 2.09 8.96 -12.09
C ASP A 157 0.85 9.61 -11.43
N GLY A 158 0.92 10.94 -11.24
CA GLY A 158 -0.14 11.68 -10.55
C GLY A 158 -1.49 11.66 -11.26
N GLU A 159 -1.54 11.50 -12.59
CA GLU A 159 -2.80 11.42 -13.34
C GLU A 159 -3.54 10.11 -13.06
N ILE A 160 -2.84 8.99 -12.99
CA ILE A 160 -3.43 7.71 -12.64
C ILE A 160 -3.87 7.70 -11.18
N ALA A 161 -3.08 8.31 -10.30
CA ALA A 161 -3.43 8.46 -8.88
C ALA A 161 -4.73 9.26 -8.70
N THR A 162 -4.90 10.37 -9.41
CA THR A 162 -6.11 11.20 -9.33
C THR A 162 -7.35 10.52 -9.91
N ARG A 163 -7.22 9.78 -11.03
CA ARG A 163 -8.33 8.96 -11.58
C ARG A 163 -8.84 7.91 -10.59
N ASN A 164 -7.97 7.39 -9.73
CA ASN A 164 -8.31 6.42 -8.71
C ASN A 164 -8.71 7.05 -7.36
N GLN A 165 -9.02 8.35 -7.32
CA GLN A 165 -9.38 9.13 -6.12
C GLN A 165 -8.30 9.10 -5.03
N TRP A 166 -7.03 9.01 -5.43
CA TRP A 166 -5.90 9.00 -4.50
C TRP A 166 -5.38 10.42 -4.35
N ASN A 167 -5.20 10.83 -3.09
CA ASN A 167 -4.48 12.07 -2.83
C ASN A 167 -2.97 11.79 -2.97
N PRO A 168 -2.31 12.29 -4.03
CA PRO A 168 -0.89 12.01 -4.24
C PRO A 168 0.01 12.60 -3.15
N GLU A 169 -0.47 13.53 -2.33
CA GLU A 169 0.30 14.08 -1.21
C GLU A 169 0.45 13.09 -0.06
N ASN A 170 -0.58 12.26 0.16
CA ASN A 170 -0.69 11.37 1.31
C ASN A 170 -0.53 9.89 0.97
N ALA A 171 -0.13 9.58 -0.27
CA ALA A 171 0.04 8.22 -0.74
C ALA A 171 1.15 8.08 -1.76
N PHE A 172 1.75 6.91 -1.85
CA PHE A 172 2.71 6.50 -2.87
C PHE A 172 2.34 5.13 -3.41
N CYS A 173 2.36 4.99 -4.74
CA CYS A 173 2.03 3.74 -5.43
C CYS A 173 3.05 3.42 -6.48
N TYR A 174 3.35 2.13 -6.61
CA TYR A 174 4.19 1.61 -7.67
C TYR A 174 3.79 0.16 -7.98
N TRP A 175 4.19 -0.32 -9.16
CA TRP A 175 3.99 -1.71 -9.58
C TRP A 175 5.27 -2.28 -10.16
N ASN A 176 5.35 -3.61 -10.17
CA ASN A 176 6.41 -4.28 -10.89
C ASN A 176 6.16 -4.23 -12.42
N LYS A 177 7.23 -4.38 -13.21
CA LYS A 177 7.21 -4.27 -14.68
C LYS A 177 6.12 -5.10 -15.35
N ASN A 178 5.76 -6.24 -14.77
CA ASN A 178 4.75 -7.14 -15.31
C ASN A 178 3.33 -6.81 -14.81
N GLN A 179 3.16 -5.78 -13.99
CA GLN A 179 1.90 -5.35 -13.38
C GLN A 179 1.16 -6.47 -12.61
N ASN A 180 1.90 -7.47 -12.10
CA ASN A 180 1.32 -8.58 -11.34
C ASN A 180 1.33 -8.33 -9.84
N VAL A 181 2.11 -7.34 -9.41
CA VAL A 181 2.20 -6.88 -8.03
C VAL A 181 2.21 -5.36 -8.05
N SER A 182 1.38 -4.77 -7.23
CA SER A 182 1.44 -3.33 -6.94
C SER A 182 1.54 -3.10 -5.45
N VAL A 183 2.18 -2.00 -5.08
CA VAL A 183 2.35 -1.61 -3.68
C VAL A 183 1.79 -0.22 -3.50
N LYS A 184 1.07 -0.05 -2.40
CA LYS A 184 0.52 1.21 -1.95
C LYS A 184 1.01 1.51 -0.55
N VAL A 185 1.52 2.71 -0.35
CA VAL A 185 1.93 3.24 0.96
C VAL A 185 1.15 4.51 1.21
N TYR A 186 0.36 4.57 2.27
CA TYR A 186 -0.50 5.73 2.49
C TYR A 186 -0.84 5.99 3.96
N ASP A 187 -1.23 7.25 4.24
CA ASP A 187 -1.77 7.66 5.52
C ASP A 187 -3.22 7.18 5.65
N LYS A 188 -3.42 6.13 6.45
CA LYS A 188 -4.76 5.54 6.69
C LYS A 188 -5.68 6.49 7.44
N VAL A 189 -5.14 7.36 8.31
CA VAL A 189 -5.93 8.35 9.06
C VAL A 189 -6.49 9.39 8.10
N GLN A 190 -5.64 9.93 7.22
CA GLN A 190 -6.09 10.87 6.20
C GLN A 190 -7.10 10.22 5.25
N ASN A 191 -6.88 8.97 4.86
CA ASN A 191 -7.82 8.22 4.03
C ASN A 191 -9.20 8.10 4.70
N LEU A 192 -9.28 7.83 6.02
CA LEU A 192 -10.55 7.80 6.74
C LEU A 192 -11.23 9.17 6.76
N GLN A 193 -10.46 10.25 6.94
CA GLN A 193 -10.99 11.61 6.89
C GLN A 193 -11.56 11.98 5.51
N ASP A 194 -10.85 11.63 4.44
CA ASP A 194 -11.27 11.88 3.07
C ASP A 194 -12.60 11.16 2.74
N TYR A 195 -12.81 9.96 3.33
CA TYR A 195 -14.07 9.22 3.22
C TYR A 195 -15.10 9.58 4.29
N LYS A 196 -14.88 10.63 5.09
CA LYS A 196 -15.78 11.07 6.19
C LYS A 196 -16.08 9.97 7.21
N ASN A 197 -15.20 9.01 7.38
CA ASN A 197 -15.31 7.97 8.39
C ASN A 197 -14.69 8.49 9.69
N GLU A 198 -15.47 8.55 10.76
CA GLU A 198 -15.07 9.18 12.03
C GLU A 198 -14.21 8.31 12.95
N GLU A 199 -13.95 7.05 12.58
CA GLU A 199 -13.11 6.15 13.39
C GLU A 199 -11.68 6.69 13.61
N TRP A 200 -11.19 7.61 12.75
CA TRP A 200 -9.89 8.27 12.96
C TRP A 200 -9.81 9.02 14.30
N LYS A 201 -10.95 9.47 14.87
CA LYS A 201 -10.99 10.17 16.16
C LYS A 201 -10.58 9.25 17.33
N GLU A 202 -10.75 7.94 17.18
CA GLU A 202 -10.36 6.95 18.19
C GLU A 202 -8.83 6.84 18.35
N LEU A 203 -8.08 7.29 17.34
CA LEU A 203 -6.61 7.20 17.31
C LEU A 203 -5.91 8.24 18.18
N LYS A 204 -6.63 9.18 18.76
CA LYS A 204 -6.11 10.20 19.71
C LYS A 204 -4.87 10.94 19.19
N GLY A 205 -4.86 11.33 17.91
CA GLY A 205 -3.77 12.05 17.28
C GLY A 205 -2.62 11.19 16.73
N LYS A 206 -2.63 9.87 16.95
CA LYS A 206 -1.67 8.96 16.32
C LYS A 206 -1.95 8.84 14.81
N GLY A 207 -0.91 8.58 14.03
CA GLY A 207 -1.03 8.24 12.62
C GLY A 207 -1.03 6.74 12.39
N ILE A 208 -1.43 6.32 11.20
CA ILE A 208 -1.28 4.94 10.71
C ILE A 208 -0.68 5.00 9.32
N LEU A 209 0.55 4.53 9.21
CA LEU A 209 1.18 4.24 7.92
C LEU A 209 0.76 2.85 7.47
N ARG A 210 0.02 2.77 6.37
CA ARG A 210 -0.40 1.50 5.79
C ARG A 210 0.45 1.15 4.58
N PHE A 211 1.00 -0.06 4.60
CA PHE A 211 1.57 -0.72 3.43
C PHE A 211 0.57 -1.77 2.94
N GLU A 212 0.28 -1.76 1.66
CA GLU A 212 -0.65 -2.69 1.01
C GLU A 212 0.00 -3.25 -0.25
N VAL A 213 0.22 -4.56 -0.28
CA VAL A 213 0.75 -5.28 -1.44
C VAL A 213 -0.39 -6.01 -2.11
N THR A 214 -0.72 -5.62 -3.33
CA THR A 214 -1.71 -6.25 -4.18
C THR A 214 -1.06 -7.33 -5.02
N LEU A 215 -1.50 -8.56 -4.85
CA LEU A 215 -1.10 -9.71 -5.66
C LEU A 215 -2.19 -10.00 -6.68
N GLU A 216 -1.89 -9.81 -7.96
CA GLU A 216 -2.78 -10.15 -9.07
C GLU A 216 -2.74 -11.66 -9.37
N LYS A 217 -3.73 -12.16 -10.09
CA LYS A 217 -3.93 -13.58 -10.44
C LYS A 217 -2.64 -14.32 -10.79
N LYS A 218 -1.75 -13.69 -11.58
CA LYS A 218 -0.50 -14.30 -12.04
C LYS A 218 0.52 -14.52 -10.92
N SER A 219 0.53 -13.64 -9.91
CA SER A 219 1.34 -13.80 -8.70
C SER A 219 0.71 -14.80 -7.74
N LEU A 220 -0.61 -14.80 -7.61
CA LEU A 220 -1.33 -15.78 -6.79
C LEU A 220 -1.11 -17.21 -7.27
N LYS A 221 -1.03 -17.44 -8.60
CA LYS A 221 -0.72 -18.77 -9.18
C LYS A 221 0.67 -19.33 -8.84
N LYS A 222 1.56 -18.51 -8.28
CA LYS A 222 2.87 -19.00 -7.78
C LYS A 222 2.77 -19.48 -6.33
N ILE A 223 1.72 -19.09 -5.62
CA ILE A 223 1.47 -19.43 -4.21
C ILE A 223 0.51 -20.61 -4.12
N GLY A 224 -0.58 -20.58 -4.92
CA GLY A 224 -1.56 -21.65 -5.04
C GLY A 224 -1.99 -21.86 -6.48
N ASP A 225 -2.59 -22.99 -6.81
CA ASP A 225 -3.10 -23.29 -8.15
C ASP A 225 -4.57 -22.85 -8.33
N ASP A 226 -5.11 -23.02 -9.56
CA ASP A 226 -6.49 -22.63 -9.90
C ASP A 226 -7.57 -23.46 -9.15
N ASN A 227 -7.20 -24.56 -8.47
CA ASN A 227 -8.08 -25.43 -7.70
C ASN A 227 -7.95 -25.22 -6.18
N THR A 228 -7.01 -24.38 -5.76
CA THR A 228 -6.81 -24.09 -4.33
C THR A 228 -8.03 -23.38 -3.77
N GLU A 229 -8.61 -23.91 -2.70
CA GLU A 229 -9.73 -23.27 -2.02
C GLU A 229 -9.36 -21.88 -1.51
N LEU A 230 -10.31 -20.92 -1.54
CA LEU A 230 -10.06 -19.53 -1.18
C LEU A 230 -9.48 -19.38 0.23
N VAL A 231 -9.99 -20.13 1.21
CA VAL A 231 -9.47 -20.07 2.59
C VAL A 231 -8.02 -20.58 2.67
N GLN A 232 -7.71 -21.65 1.96
CA GLN A 232 -6.37 -22.22 1.88
C GLN A 232 -5.40 -21.25 1.18
N LEU A 233 -5.84 -20.61 0.09
CA LEU A 233 -5.03 -19.60 -0.59
C LEU A 233 -4.74 -18.38 0.31
N ILE A 234 -5.72 -17.92 1.09
CA ILE A 234 -5.52 -16.86 2.08
C ILE A 234 -4.47 -17.27 3.13
N GLU A 235 -4.54 -18.51 3.65
CA GLU A 235 -3.58 -19.05 4.60
C GLU A 235 -2.16 -19.08 4.02
N MET A 236 -1.98 -19.64 2.83
CA MET A 236 -0.69 -19.70 2.12
C MET A 236 -0.12 -18.29 1.85
N VAL A 237 -0.97 -17.34 1.46
CA VAL A 237 -0.56 -15.93 1.26
C VAL A 237 -0.08 -15.29 2.56
N LEU A 238 -0.75 -15.55 3.69
CA LEU A 238 -0.35 -15.04 5.00
C LEU A 238 0.94 -15.69 5.50
N GLU A 239 1.17 -16.96 5.24
CA GLU A 239 2.43 -17.66 5.53
C GLU A 239 3.61 -17.09 4.74
N CYS A 240 3.39 -16.68 3.49
CA CYS A 240 4.39 -16.06 2.64
C CYS A 240 4.50 -14.52 2.82
N ALA A 241 3.71 -13.91 3.71
CA ALA A 241 3.57 -12.46 3.78
C ALA A 241 4.90 -11.72 4.06
N GLU A 242 5.77 -12.25 4.92
CA GLU A 242 7.09 -11.66 5.18
C GLU A 242 7.94 -11.65 3.91
N GLN A 243 8.01 -12.78 3.19
CA GLN A 243 8.76 -12.87 1.94
C GLN A 243 8.21 -11.92 0.87
N ILE A 244 6.87 -11.80 0.75
CA ILE A 244 6.21 -10.87 -0.16
C ILE A 244 6.61 -9.42 0.17
N TYR A 245 6.66 -9.07 1.45
CA TYR A 245 7.04 -7.74 1.89
C TYR A 245 8.52 -7.47 1.73
N ASP A 246 9.39 -8.44 1.99
CA ASP A 246 10.83 -8.31 1.75
C ASP A 246 11.13 -8.03 0.27
N GLU A 247 10.50 -8.77 -0.64
CA GLU A 247 10.70 -8.61 -2.08
C GLU A 247 10.09 -7.31 -2.63
N HIS A 248 8.87 -6.97 -2.20
CA HIS A 248 8.11 -5.93 -2.87
C HIS A 248 8.03 -4.61 -2.10
N VAL A 249 8.35 -4.58 -0.81
CA VAL A 249 8.33 -3.36 0.02
C VAL A 249 9.72 -3.01 0.53
N VAL A 250 10.39 -3.94 1.23
CA VAL A 250 11.70 -3.65 1.84
C VAL A 250 12.75 -3.42 0.77
N LEU A 251 12.94 -4.37 -0.15
CA LEU A 251 13.93 -4.24 -1.21
C LEU A 251 13.77 -2.96 -2.04
N PRO A 252 12.58 -2.53 -2.46
CA PRO A 252 12.41 -1.27 -3.19
C PRO A 252 12.51 0.00 -2.36
N LEU A 253 12.10 -0.02 -1.09
CA LEU A 253 11.88 1.20 -0.30
C LEU A 253 12.82 1.39 0.88
N ASP A 254 13.57 0.37 1.29
CA ASP A 254 14.48 0.52 2.43
C ASP A 254 15.82 1.10 2.02
N THR A 255 16.05 2.36 2.37
CA THR A 255 17.31 3.08 2.15
C THR A 255 18.11 3.26 3.43
N GLY A 256 17.67 2.64 4.52
CA GLY A 256 18.26 2.80 5.85
C GLY A 256 17.51 3.80 6.73
N VAL A 257 18.03 4.02 7.91
CA VAL A 257 17.50 4.97 8.90
C VAL A 257 17.49 6.38 8.35
N MET A 258 16.38 7.08 8.52
CA MET A 258 16.21 8.45 8.06
C MET A 258 16.56 9.43 9.20
N LEU A 259 17.44 10.40 8.94
CA LEU A 259 17.91 11.38 9.89
C LEU A 259 17.64 12.80 9.38
N SER A 260 17.47 13.77 10.30
CA SER A 260 17.50 15.19 9.89
C SER A 260 18.87 15.54 9.32
N GLU A 261 18.94 16.59 8.51
CA GLU A 261 20.17 17.00 7.83
C GLU A 261 21.33 17.22 8.80
N ASP A 262 21.10 17.98 9.86
CA ASP A 262 22.13 18.32 10.84
C ASP A 262 22.63 17.08 11.62
N VAL A 263 21.75 16.14 11.90
CA VAL A 263 22.10 14.87 12.55
C VAL A 263 22.86 13.96 11.59
N LEU A 264 22.37 13.84 10.34
CA LEU A 264 23.01 13.04 9.30
C LEU A 264 24.44 13.52 9.03
N CYS A 265 24.63 14.82 8.97
CA CYS A 265 25.93 15.44 8.79
C CYS A 265 26.92 15.09 9.91
N LYS A 266 26.49 15.27 11.15
CA LYS A 266 27.30 14.90 12.31
C LYS A 266 27.59 13.40 12.37
N TYR A 267 26.65 12.58 11.95
CA TYR A 267 26.82 11.13 11.87
C TYR A 267 27.89 10.75 10.84
N LEU A 268 27.81 11.32 9.63
CA LEU A 268 28.79 11.11 8.56
C LEU A 268 30.18 11.63 8.96
N ASP A 269 30.25 12.76 9.63
CA ASP A 269 31.51 13.32 10.14
C ASP A 269 32.21 12.40 11.13
N ARG A 270 31.44 11.72 11.97
CA ARG A 270 31.98 10.75 12.93
C ARG A 270 32.37 9.41 12.29
N LYS A 271 31.62 8.96 11.27
CA LYS A 271 31.80 7.62 10.68
C LYS A 271 32.78 7.58 9.52
N ILE A 272 33.03 8.71 8.86
CA ILE A 272 33.84 8.78 7.64
C ILE A 272 35.01 9.72 7.82
N SER A 273 36.22 9.17 7.80
CA SER A 273 37.47 9.93 7.87
C SER A 273 37.94 10.49 6.52
N GLN A 274 37.58 9.81 5.41
CA GLN A 274 38.04 10.19 4.06
C GLN A 274 37.27 11.40 3.52
N ARG A 275 37.96 12.54 3.37
CA ARG A 275 37.39 13.81 2.89
C ARG A 275 36.64 13.68 1.55
N ARG A 276 37.26 13.10 0.52
CA ARG A 276 36.65 12.95 -0.81
C ARG A 276 35.38 12.09 -0.78
N LYS A 277 35.33 11.06 0.07
CA LYS A 277 34.16 10.23 0.24
C LYS A 277 33.03 11.02 0.87
N LYS A 278 33.34 11.79 1.91
CA LYS A 278 32.39 12.65 2.60
C LYS A 278 31.80 13.72 1.67
N GLU A 279 32.63 14.39 0.88
CA GLU A 279 32.20 15.39 -0.11
C GLU A 279 31.19 14.82 -1.10
N LYS A 280 31.41 13.61 -1.64
CA LYS A 280 30.47 12.94 -2.55
C LYS A 280 29.13 12.58 -1.89
N MET A 281 29.17 12.14 -0.63
CA MET A 281 27.95 11.85 0.13
C MET A 281 27.18 13.15 0.41
N TRP A 282 27.86 14.24 0.69
CA TRP A 282 27.28 15.57 0.84
C TRP A 282 26.59 16.06 -0.43
N GLU A 283 27.24 15.94 -1.58
CA GLU A 283 26.64 16.26 -2.87
C GLU A 283 25.35 15.46 -3.09
N CYS A 284 25.32 14.18 -2.72
CA CYS A 284 24.14 13.35 -2.81
C CYS A 284 23.01 13.86 -1.91
N ILE A 285 23.30 14.19 -0.63
CA ILE A 285 22.30 14.74 0.30
C ILE A 285 21.71 16.05 -0.22
N LEU A 286 22.55 16.99 -0.68
CA LEU A 286 22.11 18.28 -1.21
C LEU A 286 21.20 18.10 -2.44
N ARG A 287 21.49 17.13 -3.30
CA ARG A 287 20.65 16.81 -4.44
C ARG A 287 19.31 16.23 -3.99
N CYS A 288 19.29 15.26 -3.07
CA CYS A 288 18.07 14.72 -2.51
C CYS A 288 17.18 15.82 -1.87
N GLN A 289 17.77 16.80 -1.21
CA GLN A 289 17.04 17.94 -0.68
C GLN A 289 16.40 18.81 -1.77
N LYS A 290 17.11 19.03 -2.88
CA LYS A 290 16.58 19.81 -4.00
C LYS A 290 15.37 19.13 -4.62
N GLU A 291 15.44 17.83 -4.88
CA GLU A 291 14.33 17.05 -5.40
C GLU A 291 13.16 16.97 -4.41
N LYS A 292 13.45 16.86 -3.11
CA LYS A 292 12.41 16.89 -2.06
C LYS A 292 11.60 18.20 -2.08
N LYS A 293 12.23 19.33 -2.38
CA LYS A 293 11.54 20.62 -2.52
C LYS A 293 10.66 20.68 -3.77
N ASN A 294 11.06 20.00 -4.82
CA ASN A 294 10.34 19.97 -6.09
C ASN A 294 9.23 18.90 -6.14
N ALA A 295 9.02 18.14 -5.06
CA ALA A 295 8.05 17.04 -4.97
C ALA A 295 8.22 15.97 -6.06
N GLY A 296 9.41 15.85 -6.65
CA GLY A 296 9.72 14.93 -7.74
C GLY A 296 10.28 13.60 -7.25
N ILE A 297 10.00 12.53 -8.00
CA ILE A 297 10.74 11.27 -7.93
C ILE A 297 12.13 11.54 -8.48
N LEU A 298 13.18 10.94 -7.86
CA LEU A 298 14.54 11.05 -8.38
C LEU A 298 14.58 10.49 -9.82
N ASP A 299 14.75 11.37 -10.79
CA ASP A 299 14.89 11.03 -12.19
C ASP A 299 16.26 10.39 -12.46
N ASP A 300 16.34 9.51 -13.45
CA ASP A 300 17.58 8.87 -13.90
C ASP A 300 18.62 9.90 -14.38
N SER A 301 18.16 11.06 -14.90
CA SER A 301 19.03 12.19 -15.27
C SER A 301 19.72 12.85 -14.07
N PHE A 302 19.13 12.72 -12.86
CA PHE A 302 19.66 13.26 -11.62
C PHE A 302 21.02 12.67 -11.25
N MET A 303 21.25 11.45 -11.62
CA MET A 303 22.30 10.63 -11.04
C MET A 303 23.63 10.67 -11.82
N GLY A 304 23.73 11.37 -12.91
CA GLY A 304 24.96 11.49 -13.73
C GLY A 304 25.82 10.21 -13.71
N THR A 305 26.05 9.56 -14.84
CA THR A 305 26.76 8.30 -15.03
C THR A 305 26.54 7.27 -13.89
N GLU A 306 25.66 6.33 -14.10
CA GLU A 306 25.16 5.26 -13.20
C GLU A 306 26.17 4.73 -12.17
N LYS A 307 27.39 4.44 -12.60
CA LYS A 307 28.42 3.85 -11.74
C LYS A 307 28.92 4.72 -10.56
N ARG A 308 28.89 6.05 -10.68
CA ARG A 308 29.33 6.92 -9.56
C ARG A 308 28.30 7.00 -8.46
N THR A 309 27.07 6.94 -8.81
CA THR A 309 25.95 7.05 -7.91
C THR A 309 25.72 5.77 -7.13
N GLU A 310 25.75 4.61 -7.79
CA GLU A 310 25.67 3.30 -7.14
C GLU A 310 26.66 3.19 -5.98
N LYS A 311 27.92 3.63 -6.20
CA LYS A 311 28.93 3.63 -5.13
C LYS A 311 28.60 4.55 -3.96
N VAL A 312 27.94 5.67 -4.21
CA VAL A 312 27.54 6.59 -3.12
C VAL A 312 26.39 5.99 -2.31
N TRP A 313 25.41 5.38 -3.00
CA TRP A 313 24.32 4.65 -2.33
C TRP A 313 24.83 3.46 -1.52
N GLU A 314 25.78 2.67 -2.05
CA GLU A 314 26.43 1.60 -1.29
C GLU A 314 27.08 2.10 0.03
N TYR A 315 27.61 3.34 0.04
CA TYR A 315 28.16 3.89 1.28
C TYR A 315 27.09 4.20 2.29
N PHE A 316 25.94 4.73 1.88
CA PHE A 316 24.81 4.96 2.77
C PHE A 316 24.25 3.65 3.29
N GLN A 317 24.07 2.65 2.44
CA GLN A 317 23.63 1.31 2.83
C GLN A 317 24.56 0.67 3.87
N LYS A 318 25.90 0.75 3.66
CA LYS A 318 26.88 0.24 4.64
C LYS A 318 26.83 0.95 5.99
N LEU A 319 26.31 2.16 6.04
CA LEU A 319 26.12 2.92 7.26
C LEU A 319 24.72 2.77 7.84
N GLU A 320 23.84 2.03 7.15
CA GLU A 320 22.42 1.84 7.49
C GLU A 320 21.64 3.16 7.64
N VAL A 321 22.02 4.20 6.88
CA VAL A 321 21.36 5.50 6.91
C VAL A 321 20.92 5.93 5.51
N SER A 322 19.77 6.58 5.42
CA SER A 322 19.24 7.13 4.18
C SER A 322 20.00 8.41 3.76
N PRO A 323 20.28 8.61 2.47
CA PRO A 323 20.79 9.88 1.96
C PRO A 323 19.74 10.99 1.93
N ILE A 324 18.47 10.66 2.17
CA ILE A 324 17.34 11.59 2.09
C ILE A 324 17.07 12.15 3.48
N PRO A 325 17.42 13.43 3.74
CA PRO A 325 17.25 13.98 5.07
C PRO A 325 15.78 14.27 5.39
N LEU A 326 15.44 14.10 6.66
CA LEU A 326 14.17 14.50 7.22
C LEU A 326 14.05 16.03 7.31
N LYS A 327 12.82 16.52 7.48
CA LYS A 327 12.60 17.89 7.97
C LYS A 327 13.24 18.09 9.33
N ALA A 328 13.60 19.34 9.64
CA ALA A 328 14.32 19.70 10.87
C ALA A 328 13.55 19.35 12.17
N GLU A 329 12.22 19.25 12.10
CA GLU A 329 11.39 18.84 13.22
C GLU A 329 11.54 17.36 13.61
N PHE A 330 12.00 16.50 12.69
CA PHE A 330 12.20 15.07 12.94
C PHE A 330 13.69 14.75 13.01
N ALA A 331 14.17 14.32 14.17
CA ALA A 331 15.58 13.96 14.31
C ALA A 331 15.90 12.58 13.72
N TYR A 332 14.95 11.65 13.81
CA TYR A 332 15.10 10.24 13.48
C TYR A 332 13.77 9.63 13.08
N ILE A 333 13.78 8.81 12.03
CA ILE A 333 12.71 7.90 11.66
C ILE A 333 13.36 6.55 11.32
N PRO A 334 12.85 5.41 11.84
CA PRO A 334 13.34 4.08 11.49
C PRO A 334 13.30 3.82 9.99
N SER A 335 14.12 2.89 9.50
CA SER A 335 14.06 2.42 8.13
C SER A 335 12.75 1.66 7.85
N VAL A 336 12.43 1.42 6.58
CA VAL A 336 11.19 0.71 6.21
C VAL A 336 11.17 -0.69 6.82
N SER A 337 12.27 -1.43 6.78
CA SER A 337 12.37 -2.76 7.40
C SER A 337 12.14 -2.70 8.92
N GLN A 338 12.68 -1.70 9.58
CA GLN A 338 12.51 -1.51 11.02
C GLN A 338 11.08 -1.11 11.39
N LEU A 339 10.43 -0.29 10.59
CA LEU A 339 9.00 0.02 10.75
C LEU A 339 8.13 -1.22 10.63
N LEU A 340 8.49 -2.16 9.75
CA LEU A 340 7.75 -3.39 9.53
C LEU A 340 8.06 -4.47 10.58
N TYR A 341 9.31 -4.67 10.93
CA TYR A 341 9.76 -5.83 11.71
C TYR A 341 10.30 -5.50 13.10
N GLY A 342 10.51 -4.23 13.38
CA GLY A 342 11.10 -3.75 14.64
C GLY A 342 12.57 -3.35 14.49
N GLU A 343 13.06 -2.55 15.44
CA GLU A 343 14.40 -2.02 15.44
C GLU A 343 15.45 -3.06 15.87
N ASN A 344 16.58 -3.09 15.17
CA ASN A 344 17.75 -3.88 15.53
C ASN A 344 18.72 -3.07 16.44
N GLU A 345 19.79 -3.72 16.94
CA GLU A 345 20.73 -3.06 17.84
C GLU A 345 21.52 -1.92 17.21
N GLU A 346 21.80 -1.96 15.90
CA GLU A 346 22.50 -0.85 15.23
C GLU A 346 21.58 0.36 15.06
N SER A 347 20.32 0.14 14.69
CA SER A 347 19.34 1.22 14.60
C SER A 347 19.10 1.91 15.94
N LYS A 348 19.05 1.17 17.04
CA LYS A 348 18.97 1.74 18.40
C LYS A 348 20.19 2.61 18.74
N LYS A 349 21.38 2.24 18.27
CA LYS A 349 22.58 3.07 18.42
C LYS A 349 22.47 4.35 17.61
N ILE A 350 21.97 4.25 16.36
CA ILE A 350 21.75 5.43 15.50
C ILE A 350 20.69 6.35 16.12
N GLN A 351 19.60 5.78 16.63
CA GLN A 351 18.55 6.52 17.33
C GLN A 351 19.11 7.29 18.56
N LYS A 352 19.86 6.60 19.43
CA LYS A 352 20.52 7.24 20.58
C LYS A 352 21.46 8.36 20.14
N PHE A 353 22.18 8.17 19.03
CA PHE A 353 23.03 9.21 18.46
C PHE A 353 22.17 10.40 18.00
N ALA A 354 21.07 10.15 17.26
CA ALA A 354 20.19 11.19 16.74
C ALA A 354 19.59 12.05 17.87
N VAL A 355 19.02 11.40 18.87
CA VAL A 355 18.46 12.08 20.06
C VAL A 355 19.49 12.95 20.77
N LYS A 356 20.72 12.45 20.94
CA LYS A 356 21.82 13.20 21.58
C LYS A 356 22.26 14.42 20.78
N HIS A 357 22.19 14.41 19.46
CA HIS A 357 22.78 15.42 18.59
C HIS A 357 21.75 16.34 17.92
N THR A 358 20.45 16.12 18.14
CA THR A 358 19.41 17.04 17.69
C THR A 358 19.46 18.34 18.49
N ARG A 359 19.17 19.46 17.83
CA ARG A 359 19.11 20.78 18.48
C ARG A 359 17.82 20.99 19.29
N ARG A 360 16.77 20.20 19.05
CA ARG A 360 15.46 20.28 19.72
C ARG A 360 15.30 19.13 20.70
N LYS A 361 15.57 19.36 22.00
CA LYS A 361 15.37 18.36 23.06
C LYS A 361 13.90 18.13 23.42
N GLU A 362 13.02 19.10 23.17
CA GLU A 362 11.64 19.12 23.71
C GLU A 362 10.67 18.12 23.07
N TYR A 363 10.96 17.58 21.88
CA TYR A 363 10.04 16.67 21.17
C TYR A 363 10.13 15.20 21.62
N TRP A 364 11.21 14.77 22.28
CA TRP A 364 11.52 13.37 22.55
C TRP A 364 11.24 12.93 24.00
N GLU A 365 11.09 13.86 24.93
CA GLU A 365 10.78 13.54 26.33
C GLU A 365 9.33 13.03 26.51
N ASN A 366 8.43 13.32 25.55
CA ASN A 366 7.04 12.93 25.59
C ASN A 366 6.75 11.58 24.89
N GLU A 367 7.70 10.94 24.22
CA GLU A 367 7.49 9.68 23.48
C GLU A 367 7.89 8.43 24.28
N GLN A 368 8.36 8.57 25.52
CA GLN A 368 8.72 7.44 26.40
C GLN A 368 7.63 7.05 27.39
N LEU A 369 6.38 7.49 27.18
CA LEU A 369 5.22 7.11 28.01
C LEU A 369 4.26 6.21 27.26
#